data_4ce1d2e556b6259909c9b34cfd8de95f
#
_entry.id   4ce1d2e556b6259909c9b34cfd8de95f
#
_cell.length_a   1.000
_cell.length_b   1.000
_cell.length_c   1.000
_cell.angle_alpha   90.00
_cell.angle_beta   90.00
_cell.angle_gamma   90.00
#
_symmetry.space_group_name_H-M   'P 1'
#
loop_
_entity.id
_entity.type
_entity.pdbx_description
1 polymer ?
#
loop_
_entity_poly.entity_id
_entity_poly.type
_entity_poly.pdbx_seq_one_letter_code
_entity_poly.pdbx_strand_id
1 'polypeptide(L)'
;MPRINLPSPEQMNEDQLKVFNKMIAGPRGKVQGPIRAAIYNAELADRWQALGALLRYNTSLTPRLSEIAILVTAKSSQSPFEWYAHRIEAEKVGLEHDIIDAILQLQKSPLMGTEEAMVFDFAKELCATKSVSHSTYQKTLEHFGE
;
A
#
# COMPACT_ATOMS: atom_id res chain seq x y z
N MET A 1 -16.71 -17.42 -3.36
CA MET A 1 -17.67 -16.44 -2.84
C MET A 1 -17.07 -15.73 -1.63
N PRO A 2 -17.24 -14.42 -1.48
CA PRO A 2 -16.80 -13.73 -0.28
C PRO A 2 -17.56 -14.24 0.95
N ARG A 3 -16.85 -14.39 2.07
CA ARG A 3 -17.45 -14.84 3.34
C ARG A 3 -18.23 -13.74 4.05
N ILE A 4 -17.97 -12.49 3.69
CA ILE A 4 -18.61 -11.30 4.27
C ILE A 4 -19.43 -10.65 3.16
N ASN A 5 -20.70 -10.41 3.43
CA ASN A 5 -21.52 -9.61 2.53
C ASN A 5 -21.11 -8.14 2.69
N LEU A 6 -20.67 -7.50 1.62
CA LEU A 6 -20.26 -6.10 1.66
C LEU A 6 -21.46 -5.22 1.34
N PRO A 7 -21.88 -4.32 2.26
CA PRO A 7 -23.09 -3.53 2.07
C PRO A 7 -22.93 -2.61 0.85
N SER A 8 -23.99 -2.51 0.04
CA SER A 8 -24.10 -1.46 -0.97
C SER A 8 -24.44 -0.12 -0.27
N PRO A 9 -24.20 1.03 -0.91
CA PRO A 9 -24.53 2.33 -0.30
C PRO A 9 -25.99 2.43 0.20
N GLU A 10 -26.92 1.79 -0.51
CA GLU A 10 -28.35 1.77 -0.16
C GLU A 10 -28.66 0.93 1.08
N GLN A 11 -27.75 0.05 1.47
CA GLN A 11 -27.86 -0.83 2.64
C GLN A 11 -27.12 -0.27 3.86
N MET A 12 -26.40 0.84 3.69
CA MET A 12 -25.62 1.48 4.75
C MET A 12 -26.52 2.32 5.64
N ASN A 13 -26.23 2.33 6.95
CA ASN A 13 -26.79 3.33 7.84
C ASN A 13 -26.13 4.71 7.62
N GLU A 14 -26.63 5.75 8.28
CA GLU A 14 -26.17 7.13 8.08
C GLU A 14 -24.67 7.31 8.36
N ASP A 15 -24.14 6.71 9.43
CA ASP A 15 -22.72 6.80 9.80
C ASP A 15 -21.82 6.10 8.78
N GLN A 16 -22.22 4.92 8.33
CA GLN A 16 -21.51 4.16 7.30
C GLN A 16 -21.50 4.93 5.97
N LEU A 17 -22.63 5.47 5.57
CA LEU A 17 -22.76 6.23 4.33
C LEU A 17 -21.94 7.52 4.37
N LYS A 18 -21.91 8.21 5.50
CA LYS A 18 -21.08 9.40 5.72
C LYS A 18 -19.59 9.09 5.52
N VAL A 19 -19.09 8.00 6.11
CA VAL A 19 -17.70 7.59 5.98
C VAL A 19 -17.40 7.11 4.55
N PHE A 20 -18.32 6.35 3.95
CA PHE A 20 -18.20 5.92 2.56
C PHE A 20 -18.06 7.12 1.61
N ASN A 21 -18.94 8.12 1.72
CA ASN A 21 -18.90 9.32 0.88
C ASN A 21 -17.62 10.14 1.13
N LYS A 22 -17.15 10.25 2.37
CA LYS A 22 -15.88 10.89 2.72
C LYS A 22 -14.69 10.21 1.99
N MET A 23 -14.67 8.88 1.93
CA MET A 23 -13.63 8.13 1.21
C MET A 23 -13.68 8.36 -0.31
N ILE A 24 -14.88 8.40 -0.89
CA ILE A 24 -15.06 8.69 -2.33
C ILE A 24 -14.62 10.12 -2.68
N ALA A 25 -14.94 11.09 -1.82
CA ALA A 25 -14.54 12.48 -2.03
C ALA A 25 -13.04 12.76 -1.76
N GLY A 26 -12.36 11.84 -1.07
CA GLY A 26 -10.95 11.97 -0.72
C GLY A 26 -10.00 11.51 -1.84
N PRO A 27 -8.69 11.58 -1.60
CA PRO A 27 -7.66 11.25 -2.61
C PRO A 27 -7.72 9.80 -3.09
N ARG A 28 -8.36 8.90 -2.34
CA ARG A 28 -8.54 7.50 -2.69
C ARG A 28 -9.55 7.30 -3.83
N GLY A 29 -10.60 8.13 -3.91
CA GLY A 29 -11.63 8.12 -4.96
C GLY A 29 -12.49 6.86 -5.05
N LYS A 30 -12.24 5.87 -4.20
CA LYS A 30 -12.92 4.56 -4.23
C LYS A 30 -12.90 3.87 -2.88
N VAL A 31 -13.87 2.99 -2.63
CA VAL A 31 -13.94 2.14 -1.43
C VAL A 31 -13.90 0.68 -1.86
N GLN A 32 -12.79 0.01 -1.64
CA GLN A 32 -12.57 -1.36 -2.07
C GLN A 32 -11.71 -2.14 -1.08
N GLY A 33 -11.64 -3.47 -1.26
CA GLY A 33 -10.81 -4.33 -0.43
C GLY A 33 -11.18 -4.33 1.05
N PRO A 34 -10.21 -4.49 1.94
CA PRO A 34 -10.44 -4.63 3.37
C PRO A 34 -11.18 -3.45 4.01
N ILE A 35 -10.94 -2.23 3.49
CA ILE A 35 -11.59 -1.02 4.03
C ILE A 35 -13.10 -1.02 3.79
N ARG A 36 -13.56 -1.69 2.70
CA ARG A 36 -14.99 -1.86 2.44
C ARG A 36 -15.63 -2.80 3.47
N ALA A 37 -14.91 -3.82 3.92
CA ALA A 37 -15.37 -4.67 5.00
C ALA A 37 -15.39 -3.94 6.34
N ALA A 38 -14.43 -3.05 6.59
CA ALA A 38 -14.37 -2.25 7.81
C ALA A 38 -15.57 -1.30 7.97
N ILE A 39 -16.32 -1.00 6.88
CA ILE A 39 -17.46 -0.09 6.92
C ILE A 39 -18.59 -0.56 7.88
N TYR A 40 -18.62 -1.86 8.22
CA TYR A 40 -19.52 -2.38 9.25
C TYR A 40 -19.32 -1.70 10.62
N ASN A 41 -18.12 -1.19 10.88
CA ASN A 41 -17.84 -0.29 11.97
C ASN A 41 -17.37 1.05 11.37
N ALA A 42 -18.27 2.01 11.28
CA ALA A 42 -18.02 3.28 10.62
C ALA A 42 -16.84 4.05 11.24
N GLU A 43 -16.72 4.04 12.59
CA GLU A 43 -15.61 4.69 13.29
C GLU A 43 -14.25 4.03 12.95
N LEU A 44 -14.20 2.71 12.95
CA LEU A 44 -13.00 1.97 12.54
C LEU A 44 -12.62 2.32 11.08
N ALA A 45 -13.59 2.29 10.18
CA ALA A 45 -13.36 2.60 8.77
C ALA A 45 -12.86 4.04 8.58
N ASP A 46 -13.41 5.01 9.31
CA ASP A 46 -12.99 6.40 9.22
C ASP A 46 -11.55 6.61 9.72
N ARG A 47 -11.19 6.04 10.86
CA ARG A 47 -9.84 6.13 11.41
C ARG A 47 -8.82 5.40 10.53
N TRP A 48 -9.16 4.21 10.08
CA TRP A 48 -8.29 3.41 9.21
C TRP A 48 -8.05 4.07 7.85
N GLN A 49 -9.12 4.57 7.21
CA GLN A 49 -8.97 5.27 5.93
C GLN A 49 -8.13 6.56 6.08
N ALA A 50 -8.28 7.29 7.19
CA ALA A 50 -7.51 8.50 7.44
C ALA A 50 -6.01 8.19 7.62
N LEU A 51 -5.68 7.18 8.44
CA LEU A 51 -4.30 6.71 8.57
C LEU A 51 -3.74 6.22 7.23
N GLY A 52 -4.49 5.39 6.50
CA GLY A 52 -4.05 4.88 5.21
C GLY A 52 -3.88 5.97 4.15
N ALA A 53 -4.67 7.03 4.20
CA ALA A 53 -4.51 8.18 3.31
C ALA A 53 -3.24 8.98 3.66
N LEU A 54 -2.98 9.21 4.95
CA LEU A 54 -1.76 9.87 5.42
C LEU A 54 -0.52 9.10 4.95
N LEU A 55 -0.45 7.80 5.26
CA LEU A 55 0.71 6.94 4.94
C LEU A 55 0.95 6.79 3.43
N ARG A 56 -0.08 6.94 2.62
CA ARG A 56 0.02 6.74 1.17
C ARG A 56 0.28 8.04 0.39
N TYR A 57 -0.31 9.14 0.82
CA TYR A 57 -0.33 10.38 0.04
C TYR A 57 0.37 11.55 0.70
N ASN A 58 0.79 11.42 1.95
CA ASN A 58 1.36 12.51 2.72
C ASN A 58 2.58 12.06 3.55
N THR A 59 3.51 11.41 2.87
CA THR A 59 4.82 10.99 3.41
C THR A 59 5.94 11.63 2.59
N SER A 60 7.18 11.49 3.05
CA SER A 60 8.38 11.91 2.32
C SER A 60 8.70 11.04 1.09
N LEU A 61 8.14 9.83 1.01
CA LEU A 61 8.34 8.95 -0.15
C LEU A 61 7.53 9.44 -1.36
N THR A 62 8.15 9.43 -2.52
CA THR A 62 7.41 9.65 -3.77
C THR A 62 6.38 8.53 -3.99
N PRO A 63 5.29 8.78 -4.75
CA PRO A 63 4.31 7.73 -5.07
C PRO A 63 4.96 6.48 -5.67
N ARG A 64 5.98 6.63 -6.50
CA ARG A 64 6.71 5.52 -7.12
C ARG A 64 7.45 4.66 -6.09
N LEU A 65 8.15 5.29 -5.15
CA LEU A 65 8.84 4.59 -4.06
C LEU A 65 7.85 3.91 -3.10
N SER A 66 6.73 4.57 -2.81
CA SER A 66 5.66 3.99 -1.98
C SER A 66 5.09 2.72 -2.61
N GLU A 67 4.85 2.72 -3.93
CA GLU A 67 4.31 1.53 -4.60
C GLU A 67 5.32 0.37 -4.61
N ILE A 68 6.63 0.63 -4.69
CA ILE A 68 7.66 -0.41 -4.53
C ILE A 68 7.56 -1.08 -3.15
N ALA A 69 7.51 -0.27 -2.07
CA ALA A 69 7.38 -0.80 -0.72
C ALA A 69 6.09 -1.63 -0.53
N ILE A 70 4.97 -1.13 -1.08
CA ILE A 70 3.68 -1.81 -1.00
C ILE A 70 3.68 -3.12 -1.79
N LEU A 71 4.23 -3.14 -3.02
CA LEU A 71 4.30 -4.36 -3.84
C LEU A 71 5.19 -5.43 -3.19
N VAL A 72 6.34 -5.05 -2.64
CA VAL A 72 7.22 -5.97 -1.91
C VAL A 72 6.48 -6.57 -0.71
N THR A 73 5.77 -5.73 0.05
CA THR A 73 4.98 -6.16 1.21
C THR A 73 3.82 -7.07 0.81
N ALA A 74 3.08 -6.71 -0.25
CA ALA A 74 1.96 -7.50 -0.77
C ALA A 74 2.42 -8.89 -1.22
N LYS A 75 3.56 -8.96 -1.93
CA LYS A 75 4.14 -10.24 -2.37
C LYS A 75 4.63 -11.07 -1.20
N SER A 76 5.37 -10.47 -0.27
CA SER A 76 5.90 -11.15 0.92
C SER A 76 4.80 -11.68 1.83
N SER A 77 3.69 -10.95 1.93
CA SER A 77 2.50 -11.33 2.72
C SER A 77 1.54 -12.26 1.97
N GLN A 78 1.87 -12.65 0.75
CA GLN A 78 1.02 -13.49 -0.10
C GLN A 78 -0.41 -12.94 -0.25
N SER A 79 -0.56 -11.61 -0.40
CA SER A 79 -1.84 -10.93 -0.55
C SER A 79 -2.16 -10.67 -2.03
N PRO A 80 -2.95 -11.51 -2.71
CA PRO A 80 -3.24 -11.36 -4.13
C PRO A 80 -4.03 -10.08 -4.43
N PHE A 81 -4.91 -9.67 -3.51
CA PHE A 81 -5.71 -8.46 -3.67
C PHE A 81 -4.84 -7.20 -3.65
N GLU A 82 -3.96 -7.06 -2.65
CA GLU A 82 -3.06 -5.92 -2.55
C GLU A 82 -2.08 -5.89 -3.74
N TRP A 83 -1.55 -7.04 -4.13
CA TRP A 83 -0.73 -7.13 -5.33
C TRP A 83 -1.46 -6.61 -6.57
N TYR A 84 -2.67 -7.09 -6.84
CA TYR A 84 -3.46 -6.68 -8.00
C TYR A 84 -3.77 -5.19 -7.97
N ALA A 85 -4.27 -4.70 -6.84
CA ALA A 85 -4.67 -3.30 -6.70
C ALA A 85 -3.49 -2.33 -6.83
N HIS A 86 -2.35 -2.66 -6.24
CA HIS A 86 -1.17 -1.81 -6.22
C HIS A 86 -0.30 -1.93 -7.48
N ARG A 87 -0.35 -3.07 -8.19
CA ARG A 87 0.24 -3.16 -9.53
C ARG A 87 -0.33 -2.09 -10.48
N ILE A 88 -1.64 -1.93 -10.49
CA ILE A 88 -2.30 -0.90 -11.31
C ILE A 88 -1.84 0.51 -10.92
N GLU A 89 -1.72 0.79 -9.64
CA GLU A 89 -1.25 2.10 -9.17
C GLU A 89 0.25 2.31 -9.48
N ALA A 90 1.07 1.29 -9.35
CA ALA A 90 2.49 1.31 -9.72
C ALA A 90 2.69 1.64 -11.21
N GLU A 91 1.90 1.02 -12.09
CA GLU A 91 1.91 1.32 -13.52
C GLU A 91 1.52 2.78 -13.80
N LYS A 92 0.53 3.33 -13.10
CA LYS A 92 0.10 4.74 -13.22
C LYS A 92 1.18 5.74 -12.82
N VAL A 93 2.01 5.41 -11.82
CA VAL A 93 3.12 6.26 -11.39
C VAL A 93 4.40 6.00 -12.19
N GLY A 94 4.30 5.23 -13.26
CA GLY A 94 5.36 5.01 -14.24
C GLY A 94 6.40 3.97 -13.81
N LEU A 95 6.05 3.04 -12.90
CA LEU A 95 6.96 1.93 -12.59
C LEU A 95 6.99 0.95 -13.76
N GLU A 96 8.18 0.66 -14.27
CA GLU A 96 8.39 -0.20 -15.42
C GLU A 96 7.96 -1.65 -15.14
N HIS A 97 7.38 -2.32 -16.14
CA HIS A 97 6.93 -3.71 -16.01
C HIS A 97 8.04 -4.66 -15.55
N ASP A 98 9.27 -4.46 -16.05
CA ASP A 98 10.41 -5.30 -15.67
C ASP A 98 10.78 -5.16 -14.18
N ILE A 99 10.57 -3.98 -13.58
CA ILE A 99 10.73 -3.77 -12.14
C ILE A 99 9.60 -4.47 -11.38
N ILE A 100 8.36 -4.32 -11.82
CA ILE A 100 7.19 -4.97 -11.20
C ILE A 100 7.34 -6.50 -11.24
N ASP A 101 7.76 -7.05 -12.37
CA ASP A 101 7.95 -8.50 -12.56
C ASP A 101 9.12 -9.03 -11.70
N ALA A 102 10.20 -8.25 -11.53
CA ALA A 102 11.27 -8.59 -10.59
C ALA A 102 10.75 -8.60 -9.14
N ILE A 103 9.95 -7.61 -8.73
CA ILE A 103 9.33 -7.58 -7.39
C ILE A 103 8.40 -8.78 -7.20
N LEU A 104 7.68 -9.23 -8.22
CA LEU A 104 6.85 -10.44 -8.16
C LEU A 104 7.66 -11.70 -7.81
N GLN A 105 8.93 -11.72 -8.15
CA GLN A 105 9.87 -12.80 -7.76
C GLN A 105 10.66 -12.47 -6.47
N LEU A 106 10.37 -11.35 -5.80
CA LEU A 106 11.17 -10.79 -4.70
C LEU A 106 12.65 -10.60 -5.08
N GLN A 107 12.90 -10.24 -6.33
CA GLN A 107 14.22 -9.96 -6.85
C GLN A 107 14.38 -8.45 -7.12
N LYS A 108 15.58 -7.95 -6.86
CA LYS A 108 15.94 -6.58 -7.20
C LYS A 108 16.18 -6.48 -8.70
N SER A 109 15.47 -5.60 -9.37
CA SER A 109 15.72 -5.31 -10.79
C SER A 109 17.01 -4.49 -10.95
N PRO A 110 17.84 -4.78 -11.96
CA PRO A 110 18.98 -3.92 -12.32
C PRO A 110 18.54 -2.55 -12.85
N LEU A 111 17.27 -2.38 -13.21
CA LEU A 111 16.72 -1.11 -13.68
C LEU A 111 16.33 -0.17 -12.53
N MET A 112 16.32 -0.64 -11.28
CA MET A 112 16.03 0.20 -10.12
C MET A 112 17.11 1.26 -9.92
N GLY A 113 16.69 2.51 -9.77
CA GLY A 113 17.55 3.59 -9.28
C GLY A 113 17.98 3.37 -7.82
N THR A 114 18.88 4.22 -7.33
CA THR A 114 19.46 4.08 -5.99
C THR A 114 18.38 4.08 -4.89
N GLU A 115 17.46 5.02 -4.93
CA GLU A 115 16.35 5.14 -3.95
C GLU A 115 15.40 3.94 -4.01
N GLU A 116 15.06 3.52 -5.21
CA GLU A 116 14.20 2.36 -5.44
C GLU A 116 14.80 1.07 -4.88
N ALA A 117 16.10 0.87 -5.11
CA ALA A 117 16.83 -0.27 -4.56
C ALA A 117 16.90 -0.24 -3.04
N MET A 118 17.08 0.94 -2.43
CA MET A 118 17.06 1.10 -0.96
C MET A 118 15.69 0.74 -0.37
N VAL A 119 14.60 1.27 -0.95
CA VAL A 119 13.23 0.98 -0.51
C VAL A 119 12.89 -0.50 -0.69
N PHE A 120 13.29 -1.09 -1.81
CA PHE A 120 13.11 -2.52 -2.05
C PHE A 120 13.85 -3.37 -1.01
N ASP A 121 15.14 -3.09 -0.76
CA ASP A 121 15.95 -3.84 0.19
C ASP A 121 15.40 -3.74 1.61
N PHE A 122 15.02 -2.52 2.05
CA PHE A 122 14.43 -2.28 3.36
C PHE A 122 13.12 -3.07 3.54
N ALA A 123 12.19 -2.91 2.61
CA ALA A 123 10.89 -3.58 2.68
C ALA A 123 11.03 -5.11 2.63
N LYS A 124 11.90 -5.62 1.77
CA LYS A 124 12.15 -7.06 1.65
C LYS A 124 12.76 -7.65 2.92
N GLU A 125 13.77 -6.99 3.47
CA GLU A 125 14.43 -7.44 4.69
C GLU A 125 13.47 -7.43 5.88
N LEU A 126 12.74 -6.32 6.07
CA LEU A 126 11.75 -6.20 7.13
C LEU A 126 10.65 -7.28 7.04
N CYS A 127 10.14 -7.54 5.84
CA CYS A 127 9.12 -8.57 5.63
C CYS A 127 9.66 -9.98 5.90
N ALA A 128 10.89 -10.28 5.50
CA ALA A 128 11.48 -11.60 5.63
C ALA A 128 11.90 -11.94 7.08
N THR A 129 12.52 -10.98 7.77
CA THR A 129 13.16 -11.23 9.07
C THR A 129 12.45 -10.56 10.25
N LYS A 130 11.44 -9.71 10.00
CA LYS A 130 10.76 -8.85 10.98
C LYS A 130 11.70 -7.85 11.66
N SER A 131 12.85 -7.64 11.08
CA SER A 131 13.90 -6.73 11.52
C SER A 131 14.63 -6.18 10.31
N VAL A 132 15.37 -5.11 10.48
CA VAL A 132 16.23 -4.55 9.43
C VAL A 132 17.65 -4.51 9.97
N SER A 133 18.61 -4.96 9.17
CA SER A 133 20.03 -4.94 9.54
C SER A 133 20.52 -3.50 9.74
N HIS A 134 21.53 -3.33 10.59
CA HIS A 134 22.12 -2.02 10.83
C HIS A 134 22.58 -1.33 9.55
N SER A 135 23.15 -2.08 8.62
CA SER A 135 23.64 -1.52 7.35
C SER A 135 22.51 -1.01 6.45
N THR A 136 21.40 -1.75 6.34
CA THR A 136 20.20 -1.33 5.58
C THR A 136 19.56 -0.14 6.25
N TYR A 137 19.40 -0.18 7.58
CA TYR A 137 18.83 0.92 8.35
C TYR A 137 19.64 2.21 8.17
N GLN A 138 20.96 2.18 8.36
CA GLN A 138 21.82 3.37 8.26
C GLN A 138 21.75 4.00 6.87
N LYS A 139 21.85 3.21 5.80
CA LYS A 139 21.72 3.72 4.43
C LYS A 139 20.40 4.41 4.19
N THR A 140 19.29 3.84 4.70
CA THR A 140 17.96 4.40 4.53
C THR A 140 17.80 5.68 5.35
N LEU A 141 18.31 5.70 6.60
CA LEU A 141 18.30 6.86 7.48
C LEU A 141 19.08 8.03 6.90
N GLU A 142 20.28 7.79 6.38
CA GLU A 142 21.13 8.81 5.76
C GLU A 142 20.47 9.47 4.54
N HIS A 143 19.64 8.72 3.82
CA HIS A 143 19.02 9.18 2.58
C HIS A 143 17.64 9.80 2.79
N PHE A 144 16.79 9.18 3.61
CA PHE A 144 15.38 9.58 3.79
C PHE A 144 15.12 10.29 5.12
N GLY A 145 16.04 10.25 6.08
CA GLY A 145 15.85 10.74 7.44
C GLY A 145 15.07 9.75 8.32
N GLU A 146 14.64 10.23 9.50
CA GLU A 146 13.83 9.44 10.46
C GLU A 146 12.36 9.34 10.05
#